data_f3338af28ad7029cc01166c6964b77f9
#
_entry.id   f3338af28ad7029cc01166c6964b77f9
#
_cell.length_a   1.000
_cell.length_b   1.000
_cell.length_c   1.000
_cell.angle_alpha   90.00
_cell.angle_beta   90.00
_cell.angle_gamma   90.00
#
_symmetry.space_group_name_H-M   'P 1'
#
loop_
_entity.id
_entity.type
_entity.pdbx_description
1 polymer ?
#
loop_
_entity_poly.entity_id
_entity_poly.type
_entity_poly.pdbx_seq_one_letter_code
_entity_poly.pdbx_strand_id
1 'polypeptide(L)'
;MASQRRANWWQLGWILSFLMLGTWAMSLAGVLFWERRDNARPASAIVVLGAAQYVGRPSPVLRARLDHAIELFRRGLAPKMIFTGGFGDRDTTSEAAVGQRYAIARGVPPRAIMIENSGRSTSQSLQNVARLMDAEPSREVILVSDPFHMLRLSIIARRYGMTPYASPTRTSPISLSRRESWKYAVAESFKVPISFLLERP
;
A
#
# COMPACT_ATOMS: atom_id res chain seq x y z
N MET A 1 -34.58 -34.09 27.96
CA MET A 1 -34.42 -32.80 27.22
C MET A 1 -32.97 -32.30 27.04
N ALA A 2 -31.96 -33.13 27.34
CA ALA A 2 -30.51 -32.68 27.26
C ALA A 2 -29.78 -33.06 25.96
N SER A 3 -30.35 -33.84 25.06
CA SER A 3 -29.64 -34.32 23.84
C SER A 3 -29.73 -33.41 22.63
N GLN A 4 -30.71 -32.53 22.54
CA GLN A 4 -30.87 -31.64 21.39
C GLN A 4 -29.93 -30.44 21.36
N ARG A 5 -29.35 -30.04 22.50
CA ARG A 5 -28.43 -28.90 22.54
C ARG A 5 -27.01 -29.22 22.01
N ARG A 6 -26.60 -30.50 22.01
CA ARG A 6 -25.25 -30.88 21.51
C ARG A 6 -25.15 -30.91 19.98
N ALA A 7 -26.26 -31.15 19.28
CA ALA A 7 -26.26 -31.15 17.81
C ALA A 7 -26.01 -29.78 17.19
N ASN A 8 -26.41 -28.69 17.86
CA ASN A 8 -26.32 -27.34 17.30
C ASN A 8 -24.87 -26.76 17.28
N TRP A 9 -23.99 -27.21 18.17
CA TRP A 9 -22.60 -26.70 18.20
C TRP A 9 -21.76 -27.13 16.99
N TRP A 10 -22.00 -28.33 16.48
CA TRP A 10 -21.36 -28.83 15.27
C TRP A 10 -21.78 -28.04 14.04
N GLN A 11 -23.07 -27.80 13.91
CA GLN A 11 -23.61 -27.00 12.82
C GLN A 11 -23.08 -25.57 12.88
N LEU A 12 -23.04 -24.97 14.06
CA LEU A 12 -22.46 -23.63 14.26
C LEU A 12 -20.98 -23.61 13.88
N GLY A 13 -20.20 -24.63 14.26
CA GLY A 13 -18.78 -24.77 13.89
C GLY A 13 -18.58 -24.81 12.38
N TRP A 14 -19.39 -25.62 11.67
CA TRP A 14 -19.33 -25.67 10.21
C TRP A 14 -19.72 -24.36 9.55
N ILE A 15 -20.76 -23.69 10.01
CA ILE A 15 -21.18 -22.39 9.50
C ILE A 15 -20.08 -21.35 9.67
N LEU A 16 -19.47 -21.26 10.84
CA LEU A 16 -18.36 -20.34 11.10
C LEU A 16 -17.15 -20.62 10.21
N SER A 17 -16.81 -21.92 10.03
CA SER A 17 -15.72 -22.33 9.15
C SER A 17 -15.96 -21.93 7.68
N PHE A 18 -17.18 -22.16 7.17
CA PHE A 18 -17.58 -21.76 5.83
C PHE A 18 -17.56 -20.23 5.65
N LEU A 19 -18.04 -19.48 6.65
CA LEU A 19 -17.98 -18.02 6.63
C LEU A 19 -16.55 -17.50 6.62
N MET A 20 -15.66 -18.06 7.44
CA MET A 20 -14.24 -17.69 7.46
C MET A 20 -13.56 -18.00 6.12
N LEU A 21 -13.77 -19.20 5.58
CA LEU A 21 -13.20 -19.60 4.29
C LEU A 21 -13.75 -18.74 3.15
N GLY A 22 -15.03 -18.47 3.14
CA GLY A 22 -15.69 -17.60 2.16
C GLY A 22 -15.14 -16.17 2.22
N THR A 23 -15.01 -15.61 3.41
CA THR A 23 -14.44 -14.27 3.61
C THR A 23 -12.98 -14.21 3.12
N TRP A 24 -12.19 -15.21 3.45
CA TRP A 24 -10.80 -15.29 2.98
C TRP A 24 -10.74 -15.44 1.45
N ALA A 25 -11.54 -16.32 0.85
CA ALA A 25 -11.57 -16.50 -0.59
C ALA A 25 -11.98 -15.22 -1.34
N MET A 26 -12.98 -14.49 -0.83
CA MET A 26 -13.37 -13.17 -1.35
C MET A 26 -12.24 -12.15 -1.22
N SER A 27 -11.53 -12.13 -0.09
CA SER A 27 -10.39 -11.25 0.12
C SER A 27 -9.27 -11.55 -0.88
N LEU A 28 -8.92 -12.83 -1.07
CA LEU A 28 -7.91 -13.26 -2.04
C LEU A 28 -8.32 -12.88 -3.48
N ALA A 29 -9.56 -13.16 -3.86
CA ALA A 29 -10.09 -12.76 -5.17
C ALA A 29 -10.01 -11.22 -5.37
N GLY A 30 -10.33 -10.46 -4.32
CA GLY A 30 -10.18 -9.00 -4.31
C GLY A 30 -8.74 -8.56 -4.53
N VAL A 31 -7.77 -9.15 -3.82
CA VAL A 31 -6.33 -8.86 -4.00
C VAL A 31 -5.91 -9.13 -5.44
N LEU A 32 -6.21 -10.33 -5.98
CA LEU A 32 -5.85 -10.73 -7.35
C LEU A 32 -6.52 -9.84 -8.42
N PHE A 33 -7.72 -9.37 -8.17
CA PHE A 33 -8.40 -8.42 -9.04
C PHE A 33 -7.70 -7.05 -9.03
N TRP A 34 -7.34 -6.55 -7.86
CA TRP A 34 -6.68 -5.26 -7.71
C TRP A 34 -5.22 -5.25 -8.20
N GLU A 35 -4.51 -6.38 -8.16
CA GLU A 35 -3.17 -6.52 -8.74
C GLU A 35 -3.11 -6.12 -10.22
N ARG A 36 -4.20 -6.35 -10.94
CA ARG A 36 -4.29 -6.07 -12.38
C ARG A 36 -4.72 -4.65 -12.69
N ARG A 37 -5.21 -3.92 -11.68
CA ARG A 37 -5.70 -2.56 -11.86
C ARG A 37 -4.55 -1.56 -11.89
N ASP A 38 -4.52 -0.79 -12.96
CA ASP A 38 -3.78 0.46 -13.06
C ASP A 38 -4.79 1.51 -13.54
N ASN A 39 -5.13 2.43 -12.68
CA ASN A 39 -6.09 3.48 -12.97
C ASN A 39 -5.52 4.88 -12.66
N ALA A 40 -4.17 5.00 -12.83
CA ALA A 40 -3.50 6.28 -12.71
C ALA A 40 -4.12 7.32 -13.62
N ARG A 41 -4.39 8.48 -13.06
CA ARG A 41 -4.95 9.65 -13.75
C ARG A 41 -4.50 10.92 -13.02
N PRO A 42 -4.68 12.12 -13.59
CA PRO A 42 -4.28 13.35 -12.92
C PRO A 42 -4.80 13.42 -11.48
N ALA A 43 -3.92 13.77 -10.55
CA ALA A 43 -4.17 13.81 -9.11
C ALA A 43 -3.30 14.91 -8.46
N SER A 44 -3.53 15.21 -7.18
CA SER A 44 -2.75 16.21 -6.44
C SER A 44 -1.37 15.71 -6.05
N ALA A 45 -1.20 14.42 -5.80
CA ALA A 45 0.09 13.86 -5.43
C ALA A 45 0.26 12.40 -5.87
N ILE A 46 1.53 11.98 -6.08
CA ILE A 46 1.95 10.59 -6.19
C ILE A 46 2.51 10.16 -4.84
N VAL A 47 1.89 9.18 -4.21
CA VAL A 47 2.32 8.63 -2.91
C VAL A 47 3.05 7.32 -3.14
N VAL A 48 4.34 7.28 -2.80
CA VAL A 48 5.21 6.12 -2.95
C VAL A 48 5.36 5.44 -1.61
N LEU A 49 4.86 4.21 -1.51
CA LEU A 49 4.97 3.42 -0.29
C LEU A 49 6.40 2.90 -0.11
N GLY A 50 6.91 3.04 1.12
CA GLY A 50 8.20 2.51 1.52
C GLY A 50 8.32 0.99 1.31
N ALA A 51 9.54 0.52 1.20
CA ALA A 51 9.91 -0.88 1.20
C ALA A 51 11.17 -1.01 2.09
N ALA A 52 12.26 -1.50 1.63
CA ALA A 52 13.49 -1.48 2.41
C ALA A 52 14.53 -0.53 1.79
N GLN A 53 15.46 -0.05 2.60
CA GLN A 53 16.67 0.61 2.15
C GLN A 53 17.91 -0.09 2.74
N TYR A 54 19.06 0.05 2.10
CA TYR A 54 20.31 -0.56 2.54
C TYR A 54 21.41 0.51 2.57
N VAL A 55 21.81 0.90 3.75
CA VAL A 55 22.88 1.89 3.96
C VAL A 55 22.69 3.15 3.09
N GLY A 56 21.48 3.72 3.13
CA GLY A 56 21.14 4.95 2.40
C GLY A 56 20.88 4.77 0.89
N ARG A 57 20.75 3.52 0.40
CA ARG A 57 20.39 3.19 -0.98
C ARG A 57 19.04 2.47 -1.02
N PRO A 58 18.18 2.72 -2.00
CA PRO A 58 16.94 2.00 -2.10
C PRO A 58 17.19 0.51 -2.38
N SER A 59 16.45 -0.37 -1.71
CA SER A 59 16.38 -1.79 -2.11
C SER A 59 15.90 -1.93 -3.55
N PRO A 60 16.11 -3.07 -4.22
CA PRO A 60 15.58 -3.29 -5.57
C PRO A 60 14.07 -3.09 -5.68
N VAL A 61 13.30 -3.43 -4.61
CA VAL A 61 11.86 -3.22 -4.54
C VAL A 61 11.53 -1.72 -4.46
N LEU A 62 12.16 -1.01 -3.52
CA LEU A 62 11.95 0.44 -3.38
C LEU A 62 12.36 1.18 -4.66
N ARG A 63 13.48 0.79 -5.28
CA ARG A 63 13.93 1.38 -6.55
C ARG A 63 12.87 1.25 -7.64
N ALA A 64 12.28 0.06 -7.81
CA ALA A 64 11.25 -0.15 -8.81
C ALA A 64 10.02 0.75 -8.59
N ARG A 65 9.61 0.96 -7.34
CA ARG A 65 8.53 1.90 -6.99
C ARG A 65 8.91 3.35 -7.31
N LEU A 66 10.14 3.74 -6.96
CA LEU A 66 10.64 5.09 -7.21
C LEU A 66 10.73 5.39 -8.70
N ASP A 67 11.27 4.46 -9.49
CA ASP A 67 11.39 4.63 -10.94
C ASP A 67 10.02 4.76 -11.60
N HIS A 68 9.05 3.93 -11.21
CA HIS A 68 7.68 4.02 -11.67
C HIS A 68 7.02 5.36 -11.31
N ALA A 69 7.18 5.80 -10.07
CA ALA A 69 6.61 7.06 -9.60
C ALA A 69 7.22 8.29 -10.31
N ILE A 70 8.54 8.27 -10.57
CA ILE A 70 9.22 9.34 -11.33
C ILE A 70 8.71 9.38 -12.77
N GLU A 71 8.42 8.24 -13.38
CA GLU A 71 7.82 8.20 -14.72
C GLU A 71 6.41 8.83 -14.72
N LEU A 72 5.57 8.51 -13.73
CA LEU A 72 4.25 9.14 -13.59
C LEU A 72 4.37 10.67 -13.40
N PHE A 73 5.34 11.12 -12.60
CA PHE A 73 5.63 12.53 -12.38
C PHE A 73 6.06 13.24 -13.69
N ARG A 74 6.97 12.63 -14.45
CA ARG A 74 7.43 13.17 -15.76
C ARG A 74 6.31 13.25 -16.76
N ARG A 75 5.32 12.37 -16.71
CA ARG A 75 4.11 12.42 -17.50
C ARG A 75 3.13 13.51 -17.06
N GLY A 76 3.44 14.24 -15.99
CA GLY A 76 2.62 15.34 -15.49
C GLY A 76 1.35 14.89 -14.77
N LEU A 77 1.28 13.62 -14.28
CA LEU A 77 0.07 13.11 -13.64
C LEU A 77 -0.15 13.67 -12.22
N ALA A 78 0.86 14.26 -11.60
CA ALA A 78 0.69 15.02 -10.36
C ALA A 78 1.83 16.04 -10.18
N PRO A 79 1.56 17.20 -9.56
CA PRO A 79 2.57 18.24 -9.31
C PRO A 79 3.49 17.89 -8.13
N LYS A 80 3.10 16.92 -7.28
CA LYS A 80 3.82 16.56 -6.06
C LYS A 80 4.05 15.07 -5.94
N MET A 81 5.13 14.72 -5.22
CA MET A 81 5.47 13.36 -4.83
C MET A 81 5.61 13.29 -3.30
N ILE A 82 5.01 12.29 -2.69
CA ILE A 82 5.12 12.02 -1.25
C ILE A 82 5.79 10.65 -1.08
N PHE A 83 6.98 10.63 -0.51
CA PHE A 83 7.68 9.40 -0.17
C PHE A 83 7.37 9.03 1.27
N THR A 84 6.92 7.79 1.49
CA THR A 84 6.65 7.27 2.84
C THR A 84 7.68 6.21 3.23
N GLY A 85 7.86 6.01 4.52
CA GLY A 85 8.70 4.98 5.09
C GLY A 85 9.65 5.51 6.15
N GLY A 86 9.58 4.88 7.31
CA GLY A 86 10.35 5.22 8.50
C GLY A 86 11.80 4.73 8.46
N PHE A 87 12.37 4.60 9.64
CA PHE A 87 13.70 4.07 9.85
C PHE A 87 13.62 2.56 10.11
N GLY A 88 14.47 1.77 9.46
CA GLY A 88 14.71 0.39 9.85
C GLY A 88 15.53 0.30 11.15
N ASP A 89 15.62 -0.90 11.70
CA ASP A 89 16.44 -1.15 12.89
C ASP A 89 17.90 -0.73 12.63
N ARG A 90 18.44 0.16 13.47
CA ARG A 90 19.79 0.75 13.37
C ARG A 90 20.05 1.61 12.14
N ASP A 91 19.02 2.00 11.38
CA ASP A 91 19.19 2.91 10.26
C ASP A 91 19.30 4.36 10.72
N THR A 92 20.26 5.08 10.14
CA THR A 92 20.43 6.54 10.34
C THR A 92 19.61 7.36 9.34
N THR A 93 18.99 6.71 8.37
CA THR A 93 18.23 7.34 7.28
C THR A 93 16.94 6.61 7.05
N SER A 94 15.83 7.35 6.91
CA SER A 94 14.52 6.76 6.60
C SER A 94 14.41 6.36 5.13
N GLU A 95 13.53 5.40 4.84
CA GLU A 95 13.19 5.00 3.47
C GLU A 95 12.67 6.20 2.66
N ALA A 96 11.85 7.05 3.27
CA ALA A 96 11.32 8.27 2.66
C ALA A 96 12.45 9.24 2.26
N ALA A 97 13.46 9.44 3.12
CA ALA A 97 14.59 10.30 2.82
C ALA A 97 15.49 9.71 1.71
N VAL A 98 15.63 8.38 1.66
CA VAL A 98 16.30 7.69 0.55
C VAL A 98 15.53 7.91 -0.76
N GLY A 99 14.20 7.79 -0.74
CA GLY A 99 13.34 8.07 -1.88
C GLY A 99 13.48 9.50 -2.39
N GLN A 100 13.49 10.48 -1.48
CA GLN A 100 13.69 11.89 -1.81
C GLN A 100 15.03 12.12 -2.54
N ARG A 101 16.15 11.65 -1.97
CA ARG A 101 17.46 11.80 -2.60
C ARG A 101 17.52 11.13 -3.97
N TYR A 102 16.93 9.96 -4.09
CA TYR A 102 16.87 9.22 -5.34
C TYR A 102 16.09 9.97 -6.43
N ALA A 103 14.97 10.60 -6.09
CA ALA A 103 14.14 11.37 -7.01
C ALA A 103 14.83 12.68 -7.43
N ILE A 104 15.46 13.40 -6.49
CA ILE A 104 16.22 14.63 -6.78
C ILE A 104 17.35 14.34 -7.76
N ALA A 105 18.11 13.25 -7.52
CA ALA A 105 19.19 12.84 -8.42
C ALA A 105 18.71 12.47 -9.84
N ARG A 106 17.37 12.31 -10.03
CA ARG A 106 16.72 12.04 -11.33
C ARG A 106 15.95 13.23 -11.89
N GLY A 107 16.16 14.40 -11.33
CA GLY A 107 15.62 15.66 -11.86
C GLY A 107 14.24 16.05 -11.31
N VAL A 108 13.72 15.37 -10.27
CA VAL A 108 12.50 15.84 -9.60
C VAL A 108 12.85 17.05 -8.74
N PRO A 109 12.19 18.21 -8.93
CA PRO A 109 12.49 19.41 -8.17
C PRO A 109 12.23 19.20 -6.66
N PRO A 110 13.13 19.64 -5.75
CA PRO A 110 12.92 19.47 -4.30
C PRO A 110 11.60 20.04 -3.80
N ARG A 111 11.14 21.15 -4.40
CA ARG A 111 9.84 21.78 -4.05
C ARG A 111 8.61 20.92 -4.39
N ALA A 112 8.76 19.92 -5.25
CA ALA A 112 7.70 18.97 -5.58
C ALA A 112 7.68 17.75 -4.66
N ILE A 113 8.61 17.66 -3.70
CA ILE A 113 8.78 16.48 -2.87
C ILE A 113 8.37 16.76 -1.43
N MET A 114 7.56 15.87 -0.89
CA MET A 114 7.22 15.78 0.53
C MET A 114 7.66 14.41 1.07
N ILE A 115 7.99 14.32 2.36
CA ILE A 115 8.36 13.07 3.01
C ILE A 115 7.49 12.80 4.23
N GLU A 116 7.14 11.55 4.41
CA GLU A 116 6.51 10.99 5.59
C GLU A 116 7.41 9.88 6.14
N ASN A 117 8.08 10.12 7.24
CA ASN A 117 9.09 9.22 7.80
C ASN A 117 8.81 8.80 9.26
N SER A 118 7.63 9.10 9.78
CA SER A 118 7.25 8.84 11.17
C SER A 118 6.33 7.63 11.34
N GLY A 119 5.63 7.22 10.28
CA GLY A 119 4.73 6.07 10.31
C GLY A 119 5.47 4.75 10.48
N ARG A 120 5.02 3.93 11.44
CA ARG A 120 5.54 2.59 11.72
C ARG A 120 4.71 1.48 11.10
N SER A 121 3.60 1.82 10.47
CA SER A 121 2.72 0.91 9.77
C SER A 121 2.14 1.59 8.53
N THR A 122 1.61 0.79 7.60
CA THR A 122 0.94 1.32 6.40
C THR A 122 -0.20 2.27 6.76
N SER A 123 -0.96 1.94 7.80
CA SER A 123 -2.09 2.78 8.25
C SER A 123 -1.61 4.13 8.78
N GLN A 124 -0.60 4.13 9.65
CA GLN A 124 -0.01 5.37 10.16
C GLN A 124 0.60 6.23 9.06
N SER A 125 1.34 5.63 8.12
CA SER A 125 1.90 6.37 6.99
C SER A 125 0.80 7.02 6.14
N LEU A 126 -0.27 6.29 5.81
CA LEU A 126 -1.37 6.87 5.03
C LEU A 126 -2.19 7.91 5.82
N GLN A 127 -2.32 7.75 7.14
CA GLN A 127 -2.90 8.77 8.00
C GLN A 127 -2.07 10.06 7.98
N ASN A 128 -0.75 9.94 8.07
CA ASN A 128 0.14 11.10 8.01
C ASN A 128 0.14 11.74 6.61
N VAL A 129 0.10 10.92 5.55
CA VAL A 129 -0.09 11.43 4.18
C VAL A 129 -1.39 12.21 4.05
N ALA A 130 -2.50 11.71 4.61
CA ALA A 130 -3.77 12.42 4.58
C ALA A 130 -3.67 13.81 5.24
N ARG A 131 -2.93 13.93 6.35
CA ARG A 131 -2.67 15.25 6.99
C ARG A 131 -1.81 16.16 6.11
N LEU A 132 -0.81 15.62 5.42
CA LEU A 132 -0.02 16.40 4.44
C LEU A 132 -0.89 16.90 3.29
N MET A 133 -1.92 16.13 2.92
CA MET A 133 -2.87 16.50 1.86
C MET A 133 -3.92 17.53 2.30
N ASP A 134 -4.02 17.87 3.59
CA ASP A 134 -4.95 18.89 4.08
C ASP A 134 -4.67 20.30 3.53
N ALA A 135 -3.43 20.57 3.15
CA ALA A 135 -3.00 21.81 2.52
C ALA A 135 -3.15 21.83 0.99
N GLU A 136 -3.56 20.70 0.37
CA GLU A 136 -3.67 20.57 -1.07
C GLU A 136 -5.10 20.86 -1.57
N PRO A 137 -5.27 21.30 -2.83
CA PRO A 137 -6.57 21.61 -3.42
C PRO A 137 -7.54 20.41 -3.47
N SER A 138 -7.00 19.21 -3.55
CA SER A 138 -7.81 17.97 -3.48
C SER A 138 -7.02 16.86 -2.79
N ARG A 139 -7.73 15.85 -2.31
CA ARG A 139 -7.15 14.65 -1.69
C ARG A 139 -7.06 13.47 -2.66
N GLU A 140 -6.99 13.74 -3.95
CA GLU A 140 -6.76 12.73 -4.97
C GLU A 140 -5.28 12.35 -4.99
N VAL A 141 -4.99 11.07 -4.89
CA VAL A 141 -3.62 10.55 -4.81
C VAL A 141 -3.41 9.34 -5.70
N ILE A 142 -2.29 9.29 -6.41
CA ILE A 142 -1.84 8.07 -7.09
C ILE A 142 -0.99 7.28 -6.11
N LEU A 143 -1.43 6.06 -5.78
CA LEU A 143 -0.69 5.16 -4.90
C LEU A 143 0.26 4.28 -5.71
N VAL A 144 1.54 4.32 -5.38
CA VAL A 144 2.58 3.51 -6.00
C VAL A 144 3.14 2.51 -4.99
N SER A 145 2.98 1.23 -5.28
CA SER A 145 3.51 0.09 -4.52
C SER A 145 3.51 -1.17 -5.39
N ASP A 146 3.81 -2.34 -4.80
CA ASP A 146 3.67 -3.62 -5.52
C ASP A 146 2.18 -3.99 -5.73
N PRO A 147 1.85 -4.77 -6.77
CA PRO A 147 0.47 -5.08 -7.15
C PRO A 147 -0.37 -5.68 -6.03
N PHE A 148 0.16 -6.67 -5.30
CA PHE A 148 -0.55 -7.37 -4.22
C PHE A 148 -0.96 -6.45 -3.06
N HIS A 149 -0.32 -5.29 -2.92
CA HIS A 149 -0.57 -4.34 -1.83
C HIS A 149 -1.70 -3.34 -2.13
N MET A 150 -2.08 -3.18 -3.41
CA MET A 150 -2.95 -2.09 -3.88
C MET A 150 -4.34 -2.09 -3.25
N LEU A 151 -4.96 -3.25 -3.05
CA LEU A 151 -6.29 -3.33 -2.42
C LEU A 151 -6.26 -2.74 -1.01
N ARG A 152 -5.34 -3.20 -0.17
CA ARG A 152 -5.24 -2.74 1.21
C ARG A 152 -4.91 -1.25 1.30
N LEU A 153 -3.98 -0.78 0.49
CA LEU A 153 -3.63 0.65 0.41
C LEU A 153 -4.85 1.50 0.06
N SER A 154 -5.63 1.06 -0.95
CA SER A 154 -6.80 1.81 -1.39
C SER A 154 -7.92 1.84 -0.34
N ILE A 155 -8.09 0.77 0.42
CA ILE A 155 -9.04 0.74 1.55
C ILE A 155 -8.61 1.73 2.63
N ILE A 156 -7.35 1.68 3.05
CA ILE A 156 -6.83 2.54 4.11
C ILE A 156 -6.84 4.01 3.68
N ALA A 157 -6.41 4.32 2.46
CA ALA A 157 -6.41 5.69 1.94
C ALA A 157 -7.82 6.31 1.94
N ARG A 158 -8.84 5.55 1.49
CA ARG A 158 -10.23 6.02 1.51
C ARG A 158 -10.74 6.30 2.92
N ARG A 159 -10.33 5.51 3.91
CA ARG A 159 -10.71 5.72 5.31
C ARG A 159 -10.19 7.03 5.87
N TYR A 160 -9.01 7.45 5.43
CA TYR A 160 -8.45 8.75 5.80
C TYR A 160 -8.89 9.89 4.87
N GLY A 161 -9.98 9.68 4.10
CA GLY A 161 -10.61 10.72 3.29
C GLY A 161 -9.88 11.04 1.98
N MET A 162 -8.93 10.19 1.55
CA MET A 162 -8.28 10.35 0.26
C MET A 162 -9.04 9.62 -0.86
N THR A 163 -8.90 10.10 -2.08
CA THR A 163 -9.38 9.42 -3.30
C THR A 163 -8.20 8.74 -3.99
N PRO A 164 -7.97 7.43 -3.77
CA PRO A 164 -6.81 6.74 -4.30
C PRO A 164 -7.02 6.22 -5.71
N TYR A 165 -6.00 6.42 -6.56
CA TYR A 165 -5.82 5.79 -7.86
C TYR A 165 -4.64 4.83 -7.78
N ALA A 166 -4.87 3.56 -8.08
CA ALA A 166 -3.83 2.54 -8.01
C ALA A 166 -2.92 2.62 -9.24
N SER A 167 -1.62 2.62 -9.03
CA SER A 167 -0.62 2.46 -10.09
C SER A 167 0.50 1.53 -9.60
N PRO A 168 0.32 0.21 -9.76
CA PRO A 168 1.27 -0.78 -9.24
C PRO A 168 2.55 -0.80 -10.07
N THR A 169 3.72 -0.88 -9.39
CA THR A 169 4.98 -1.18 -10.08
C THR A 169 5.06 -2.67 -10.43
N ARG A 170 5.32 -2.97 -11.69
CA ARG A 170 5.41 -4.35 -12.21
C ARG A 170 6.85 -4.82 -12.43
N THR A 171 7.83 -3.96 -12.15
CA THR A 171 9.25 -4.19 -12.37
C THR A 171 10.03 -4.56 -11.10
N SER A 172 9.36 -4.67 -9.96
CA SER A 172 10.01 -5.10 -8.73
C SER A 172 10.39 -6.58 -8.81
N PRO A 173 11.48 -7.00 -8.14
CA PRO A 173 11.86 -8.42 -8.10
C PRO A 173 10.74 -9.34 -7.58
N ILE A 174 9.90 -8.84 -6.68
CA ILE A 174 8.74 -9.58 -6.16
C ILE A 174 7.70 -9.74 -7.27
N SER A 175 7.36 -8.64 -7.97
CA SER A 175 6.33 -8.65 -9.02
C SER A 175 6.74 -9.49 -10.24
N LEU A 176 8.04 -9.59 -10.53
CA LEU A 176 8.57 -10.42 -11.63
C LEU A 176 8.60 -11.91 -11.28
N SER A 177 8.61 -12.26 -9.99
CA SER A 177 8.59 -13.66 -9.54
C SER A 177 7.16 -14.11 -9.23
N ARG A 178 6.57 -14.99 -10.07
CA ARG A 178 5.22 -15.53 -9.83
C ARG A 178 5.09 -16.17 -8.45
N ARG A 179 6.13 -16.89 -8.00
CA ARG A 179 6.13 -17.55 -6.69
C ARG A 179 6.09 -16.54 -5.53
N GLU A 180 6.94 -15.52 -5.60
CA GLU A 180 6.98 -14.49 -4.55
C GLU A 180 5.71 -13.64 -4.58
N SER A 181 5.28 -13.18 -5.74
CA SER A 181 4.02 -12.42 -5.90
C SER A 181 2.83 -13.17 -5.29
N TRP A 182 2.71 -14.47 -5.56
CA TRP A 182 1.65 -15.31 -4.98
C TRP A 182 1.73 -15.41 -3.46
N LYS A 183 2.93 -15.60 -2.90
CA LYS A 183 3.10 -15.62 -1.42
C LYS A 183 2.63 -14.33 -0.78
N TYR A 184 3.02 -13.20 -1.36
CA TYR A 184 2.60 -11.88 -0.85
C TYR A 184 1.10 -11.64 -1.04
N ALA A 185 0.51 -12.05 -2.17
CA ALA A 185 -0.93 -11.94 -2.41
C ALA A 185 -1.73 -12.73 -1.37
N VAL A 186 -1.31 -13.97 -1.06
CA VAL A 186 -1.91 -14.77 0.01
C VAL A 186 -1.74 -14.08 1.36
N ALA A 187 -0.55 -13.58 1.70
CA ALA A 187 -0.32 -12.88 2.95
C ALA A 187 -1.19 -11.60 3.08
N GLU A 188 -1.32 -10.83 1.99
CA GLU A 188 -2.18 -9.64 1.98
C GLU A 188 -3.67 -10.00 2.10
N SER A 189 -4.12 -11.15 1.55
CA SER A 189 -5.51 -11.58 1.66
C SER A 189 -5.97 -11.81 3.10
N PHE A 190 -5.06 -12.13 4.02
CA PHE A 190 -5.35 -12.19 5.46
C PHE A 190 -5.37 -10.81 6.11
N LYS A 191 -4.52 -9.88 5.64
CA LYS A 191 -4.41 -8.53 6.22
C LYS A 191 -5.57 -7.61 5.80
N VAL A 192 -6.13 -7.81 4.60
CA VAL A 192 -7.23 -6.97 4.08
C VAL A 192 -8.45 -6.96 4.99
N PRO A 193 -9.02 -8.10 5.43
CA PRO A 193 -10.15 -8.10 6.37
C PRO A 193 -9.80 -7.45 7.71
N ILE A 194 -8.58 -7.67 8.21
CA ILE A 194 -8.10 -7.07 9.47
C ILE A 194 -8.04 -5.55 9.32
N SER A 195 -7.42 -5.06 8.26
CA SER A 195 -7.38 -3.62 7.97
C SER A 195 -8.78 -3.04 7.79
N PHE A 196 -9.69 -3.78 7.18
CA PHE A 196 -11.08 -3.36 7.03
C PHE A 196 -11.83 -3.24 8.37
N LEU A 197 -11.57 -4.07 9.34
CA LEU A 197 -12.28 -4.11 10.61
C LEU A 197 -11.63 -3.24 11.70
N LEU A 198 -10.30 -3.24 11.81
CA LEU A 198 -9.58 -2.72 12.97
C LEU A 198 -8.88 -1.38 12.73
N GLU A 199 -8.48 -1.08 11.48
CA GLU A 199 -7.85 0.21 11.19
C GLU A 199 -8.94 1.27 10.98
N ARG A 200 -9.47 1.79 12.08
CA ARG A 200 -10.44 2.90 12.09
C ARG A 200 -9.69 4.24 12.14
N PRO A 201 -10.25 5.31 11.51
CA PRO A 201 -9.70 6.68 11.63
C PRO A 201 -9.68 7.16 13.06
#